data_55cc0d2fc0b506e91b20a6d1c7cf8363
#
_entry.id   55cc0d2fc0b506e91b20a6d1c7cf8363
#
_cell.length_a   1.000
_cell.length_b   1.000
_cell.length_c   1.000
_cell.angle_alpha   90.00
_cell.angle_beta   90.00
_cell.angle_gamma   90.00
#
_symmetry.space_group_name_H-M   'P 1'
#
loop_
_entity.id
_entity.type
_entity.pdbx_description
1 polymer ?
#
loop_
_entity_poly.entity_id
_entity_poly.type
_entity_poly.pdbx_seq_one_letter_code
_entity_poly.pdbx_strand_id
1 'polypeptide(L)'
;PGETASCPAEEGPNICAPGPKGTYLDGALTLNSAVFWNAVSGMQLNKIIGLASQTFNSDVNISGFELEALFVPNAYSRFNFVGALNTSELDGYEDYDPRNPYGITSVDESTIGESQGVVFGMTDVGMIYRSLGSTCNQPFNALVGPACPNTGFVIQDLSGRKLPGVPDISFSLGGEVDVMNNDNGLITARLDYIYRGDFYLTVFNNSHELVDEFDFMNVDITYESPDGKWMVDLYVHNIEDKDIITGAFVGSQANGGGYNLF
;
A
#
# COMPACT_ATOMS: atom_id res chain seq x y z
N PRO A 1 -35.03 12.73 4.72
CA PRO A 1 -34.41 13.46 3.63
C PRO A 1 -32.93 13.38 3.85
N GLY A 2 -32.29 12.38 3.14
CA GLY A 2 -30.86 12.12 3.24
C GLY A 2 -30.10 13.21 2.49
N GLU A 3 -29.13 13.80 3.13
CA GLU A 3 -28.13 14.61 2.45
C GLU A 3 -27.39 13.72 1.45
N THR A 4 -27.52 14.08 0.19
CA THR A 4 -26.65 13.55 -0.87
C THR A 4 -25.25 14.09 -0.59
N ALA A 5 -24.31 13.21 -0.28
CA ALA A 5 -22.91 13.60 -0.32
C ALA A 5 -22.64 14.12 -1.74
N SER A 6 -22.50 15.43 -1.84
CA SER A 6 -22.15 16.08 -3.10
C SER A 6 -20.69 15.77 -3.38
N CYS A 7 -20.42 15.01 -4.44
CA CYS A 7 -19.13 15.07 -5.06
C CYS A 7 -18.84 16.53 -5.42
N PRO A 8 -17.69 17.11 -5.05
CA PRO A 8 -17.39 18.47 -5.45
C PRO A 8 -17.37 18.51 -6.98
N ALA A 9 -18.17 19.38 -7.57
CA ALA A 9 -18.11 19.69 -8.97
C ALA A 9 -16.90 20.57 -9.21
N GLU A 10 -15.72 19.97 -9.29
CA GLU A 10 -14.56 20.64 -9.86
C GLU A 10 -14.46 20.29 -11.34
N GLU A 11 -14.23 21.31 -12.14
CA GLU A 11 -14.06 21.20 -13.58
C GLU A 11 -12.81 20.35 -13.88
N GLY A 12 -13.04 19.07 -14.17
CA GLY A 12 -11.99 18.12 -14.51
C GLY A 12 -12.56 16.73 -14.81
N PRO A 13 -11.76 15.78 -15.27
CA PRO A 13 -12.21 14.43 -15.63
C PRO A 13 -12.54 13.55 -14.40
N ASN A 14 -12.82 14.14 -13.26
CA ASN A 14 -13.15 13.42 -12.05
C ASN A 14 -14.64 13.04 -12.06
N ILE A 15 -14.92 11.76 -12.07
CA ILE A 15 -16.27 11.22 -12.00
C ILE A 15 -16.43 10.57 -10.62
N CYS A 16 -17.36 11.08 -9.85
CA CYS A 16 -17.85 10.41 -8.65
C CYS A 16 -19.35 10.13 -8.87
N ALA A 17 -19.68 8.87 -9.00
CA ALA A 17 -21.05 8.42 -9.08
C ALA A 17 -21.44 7.80 -7.73
N PRO A 18 -22.30 8.46 -6.93
CA PRO A 18 -22.82 7.83 -5.73
C PRO A 18 -23.60 6.58 -6.13
N GLY A 19 -23.23 5.46 -5.55
CA GLY A 19 -24.02 4.23 -5.65
C GLY A 19 -25.25 4.26 -4.77
N PRO A 20 -25.95 3.13 -4.60
CA PRO A 20 -27.07 3.01 -3.69
C PRO A 20 -26.69 3.48 -2.29
N LYS A 21 -27.49 4.43 -1.78
CA LYS A 21 -27.45 4.87 -0.38
C LYS A 21 -28.82 4.68 0.21
N GLY A 22 -28.91 4.10 1.38
CA GLY A 22 -30.20 3.94 2.00
C GLY A 22 -30.20 3.02 3.20
N THR A 23 -31.37 2.98 3.80
CA THR A 23 -31.68 2.15 4.96
C THR A 23 -32.67 1.08 4.51
N TYR A 24 -32.38 -0.16 4.83
CA TYR A 24 -33.12 -1.34 4.43
C TYR A 24 -33.49 -2.17 5.67
N LEU A 25 -34.30 -3.20 5.49
CA LEU A 25 -34.72 -4.11 6.56
C LEU A 25 -35.30 -3.38 7.77
N ASP A 26 -36.29 -2.50 7.55
CA ASP A 26 -36.92 -1.69 8.56
C ASP A 26 -35.95 -0.85 9.41
N GLY A 27 -34.86 -0.43 8.82
CA GLY A 27 -33.84 0.39 9.48
C GLY A 27 -32.65 -0.39 10.02
N ALA A 28 -32.69 -1.70 9.99
CA ALA A 28 -31.61 -2.54 10.52
C ALA A 28 -30.32 -2.55 9.66
N LEU A 29 -30.42 -2.25 8.37
CA LEU A 29 -29.28 -2.24 7.45
C LEU A 29 -29.14 -0.86 6.80
N THR A 30 -27.99 -0.23 6.98
CA THR A 30 -27.60 0.97 6.25
C THR A 30 -26.49 0.61 5.27
N LEU A 31 -26.66 0.99 4.00
CA LEU A 31 -25.67 0.79 2.94
C LEU A 31 -25.31 2.13 2.32
N ASN A 32 -24.01 2.33 2.09
CA ASN A 32 -23.46 3.40 1.28
C ASN A 32 -22.49 2.80 0.27
N SER A 33 -22.58 3.21 -0.97
CA SER A 33 -21.61 2.81 -1.98
C SER A 33 -21.26 3.95 -2.91
N ALA A 34 -20.09 3.92 -3.47
CA ALA A 34 -19.63 4.89 -4.46
C ALA A 34 -18.74 4.22 -5.51
N VAL A 35 -18.83 4.70 -6.74
CA VAL A 35 -17.86 4.45 -7.79
C VAL A 35 -17.19 5.78 -8.10
N PHE A 36 -15.89 5.78 -8.24
CA PHE A 36 -15.15 7.00 -8.50
C PHE A 36 -14.08 6.80 -9.58
N TRP A 37 -13.75 7.87 -10.24
CA TRP A 37 -12.62 8.01 -11.13
C TRP A 37 -12.03 9.40 -10.94
N ASN A 38 -10.76 9.44 -10.59
CA ASN A 38 -10.01 10.67 -10.36
C ASN A 38 -8.77 10.68 -11.26
N ALA A 39 -8.64 11.71 -12.09
CA ALA A 39 -7.40 12.03 -12.75
C ALA A 39 -6.76 13.21 -11.98
N VAL A 40 -5.62 12.92 -11.35
CA VAL A 40 -4.90 13.90 -10.52
C VAL A 40 -3.67 14.33 -11.28
N SER A 41 -3.59 15.62 -11.62
CA SER A 41 -2.42 16.18 -12.29
C SER A 41 -1.42 16.72 -11.28
N GLY A 42 -0.14 16.39 -11.47
CA GLY A 42 0.94 16.87 -10.63
C GLY A 42 0.94 16.31 -9.21
N MET A 43 0.46 15.10 -8.99
CA MET A 43 0.53 14.44 -7.70
C MET A 43 1.97 14.35 -7.21
N GLN A 44 2.22 14.79 -5.98
CA GLN A 44 3.56 14.74 -5.39
C GLN A 44 3.86 13.34 -4.84
N LEU A 45 4.91 12.76 -5.36
CA LEU A 45 5.46 11.48 -4.94
C LEU A 45 6.88 11.68 -4.44
N ASN A 46 7.32 10.81 -3.54
CA ASN A 46 8.66 10.86 -2.98
C ASN A 46 9.46 9.61 -3.34
N LYS A 47 10.72 9.79 -3.64
CA LYS A 47 11.70 8.72 -3.75
C LYS A 47 12.94 9.06 -2.93
N ILE A 48 13.63 8.03 -2.45
CA ILE A 48 14.88 8.20 -1.73
C ILE A 48 16.03 7.83 -2.67
N ILE A 49 16.94 8.77 -2.87
CA ILE A 49 18.15 8.57 -3.65
C ILE A 49 19.35 8.79 -2.74
N GLY A 50 20.08 7.73 -2.47
CA GLY A 50 21.12 7.78 -1.46
C GLY A 50 20.54 8.03 -0.07
N LEU A 51 20.89 9.17 0.53
CA LEU A 51 20.37 9.61 1.82
C LEU A 51 19.40 10.79 1.70
N ALA A 52 19.05 11.18 0.49
CA ALA A 52 18.19 12.33 0.24
C ALA A 52 16.82 11.91 -0.29
N SER A 53 15.77 12.49 0.29
CA SER A 53 14.43 12.38 -0.26
C SER A 53 14.28 13.38 -1.41
N GLN A 54 13.79 12.91 -2.54
CA GLN A 54 13.44 13.72 -3.70
C GLN A 54 11.95 13.66 -3.93
N THR A 55 11.31 14.81 -4.04
CA THR A 55 9.92 14.94 -4.44
C THR A 55 9.85 15.15 -5.95
N PHE A 56 8.95 14.44 -6.59
CA PHE A 56 8.64 14.61 -8.01
C PHE A 56 7.13 14.65 -8.21
N ASN A 57 6.71 15.16 -9.35
CA ASN A 57 5.30 15.25 -9.71
C ASN A 57 5.01 14.27 -10.84
N SER A 58 3.87 13.60 -10.74
CA SER A 58 3.35 12.72 -11.79
C SER A 58 1.85 12.91 -11.92
N ASP A 59 1.33 12.72 -13.11
CA ASP A 59 -0.10 12.57 -13.30
C ASP A 59 -0.50 11.14 -12.91
N VAL A 60 -1.68 10.99 -12.36
CA VAL A 60 -2.15 9.72 -11.79
C VAL A 60 -3.63 9.54 -12.08
N ASN A 61 -4.00 8.35 -12.52
CA ASN A 61 -5.38 7.93 -12.64
C ASN A 61 -5.71 6.95 -11.50
N ILE A 62 -6.75 7.26 -10.75
CA ILE A 62 -7.24 6.40 -9.67
C ILE A 62 -8.73 6.16 -9.89
N SER A 63 -9.14 4.91 -9.91
CA SER A 63 -10.55 4.54 -9.98
C SER A 63 -10.87 3.46 -8.98
N GLY A 64 -12.14 3.37 -8.58
CA GLY A 64 -12.51 2.38 -7.61
C GLY A 64 -13.98 2.31 -7.31
N PHE A 65 -14.27 1.35 -6.43
CA PHE A 65 -15.58 1.13 -5.82
C PHE A 65 -15.41 1.03 -4.32
N GLU A 66 -16.27 1.73 -3.60
CA GLU A 66 -16.30 1.71 -2.13
C GLU A 66 -17.68 1.23 -1.66
N LEU A 67 -17.69 0.45 -0.59
CA LEU A 67 -18.89 -0.05 0.06
C LEU A 67 -18.73 0.06 1.57
N GLU A 68 -19.72 0.69 2.19
CA GLU A 68 -19.91 0.71 3.63
C GLU A 68 -21.25 0.09 3.99
N ALA A 69 -21.27 -0.75 4.99
CA ALA A 69 -22.47 -1.35 5.53
C ALA A 69 -22.48 -1.30 7.05
N LEU A 70 -23.60 -0.93 7.63
CA LEU A 70 -23.88 -1.05 9.05
C LEU A 70 -25.15 -1.88 9.21
N PHE A 71 -25.03 -3.00 9.92
CA PHE A 71 -26.14 -3.89 10.21
C PHE A 71 -26.39 -3.99 11.72
N VAL A 72 -27.56 -3.53 12.15
CA VAL A 72 -28.00 -3.52 13.54
C VAL A 72 -29.28 -4.36 13.66
N PRO A 73 -29.14 -5.70 13.74
CA PRO A 73 -30.29 -6.61 13.74
C PRO A 73 -31.16 -6.49 15.01
N ASN A 74 -30.59 -6.02 16.09
CA ASN A 74 -31.25 -5.84 17.38
C ASN A 74 -30.51 -4.81 18.24
N ALA A 75 -31.02 -4.55 19.45
CA ALA A 75 -30.44 -3.55 20.35
C ALA A 75 -29.06 -3.96 20.95
N TYR A 76 -28.67 -5.21 20.81
CA TYR A 76 -27.48 -5.77 21.47
C TYR A 76 -26.36 -6.13 20.50
N SER A 77 -26.56 -5.98 19.19
CA SER A 77 -25.59 -6.42 18.20
C SER A 77 -25.45 -5.41 17.07
N ARG A 78 -24.22 -5.12 16.70
CA ARG A 78 -23.85 -4.22 15.60
C ARG A 78 -22.75 -4.86 14.76
N PHE A 79 -22.90 -4.80 13.45
CA PHE A 79 -21.92 -5.29 12.51
C PHE A 79 -21.63 -4.21 11.49
N ASN A 80 -20.37 -3.97 11.21
CA ASN A 80 -19.95 -3.02 10.19
C ASN A 80 -19.03 -3.69 9.17
N PHE A 81 -19.16 -3.26 7.94
CA PHE A 81 -18.27 -3.60 6.84
C PHE A 81 -17.86 -2.32 6.14
N VAL A 82 -16.58 -2.18 5.86
CA VAL A 82 -16.03 -1.14 4.98
C VAL A 82 -15.08 -1.83 4.02
N GLY A 83 -15.24 -1.61 2.72
CA GLY A 83 -14.40 -2.23 1.71
C GLY A 83 -14.20 -1.31 0.51
N ALA A 84 -13.04 -1.44 -0.11
CA ALA A 84 -12.66 -0.73 -1.31
C ALA A 84 -11.99 -1.67 -2.33
N LEU A 85 -12.35 -1.46 -3.58
CA LEU A 85 -11.66 -2.00 -4.76
C LEU A 85 -11.07 -0.81 -5.50
N ASN A 86 -9.75 -0.78 -5.68
CA ASN A 86 -9.04 0.34 -6.27
C ASN A 86 -8.18 -0.11 -7.45
N THR A 87 -8.05 0.75 -8.42
CA THR A 87 -7.01 0.67 -9.45
C THR A 87 -6.32 2.01 -9.51
N SER A 88 -5.00 2.01 -9.49
CA SER A 88 -4.20 3.24 -9.57
C SER A 88 -3.09 3.06 -10.58
N GLU A 89 -2.87 4.08 -11.41
CA GLU A 89 -1.86 4.05 -12.46
C GLU A 89 -1.18 5.42 -12.59
N LEU A 90 0.14 5.39 -12.75
CA LEU A 90 0.92 6.57 -13.14
C LEU A 90 0.64 6.88 -14.61
N ASP A 91 0.58 8.16 -14.97
CA ASP A 91 0.37 8.62 -16.33
C ASP A 91 1.54 9.54 -16.77
N GLY A 92 2.26 9.10 -17.80
CA GLY A 92 3.31 9.91 -18.43
C GLY A 92 4.54 10.16 -17.57
N TYR A 93 4.88 9.28 -16.62
CA TYR A 93 6.05 9.46 -15.77
C TYR A 93 7.23 8.61 -16.23
N GLU A 94 8.37 9.26 -16.40
CA GLU A 94 9.63 8.63 -16.77
C GLU A 94 10.70 8.89 -15.69
N ASP A 95 11.39 7.83 -15.26
CA ASP A 95 12.49 7.97 -14.30
C ASP A 95 13.48 6.80 -14.40
N TYR A 96 14.62 6.94 -13.75
CA TYR A 96 15.54 5.82 -13.56
C TYR A 96 15.38 5.20 -12.18
N ASP A 97 15.48 3.89 -12.10
CA ASP A 97 15.52 3.20 -10.82
C ASP A 97 16.90 3.42 -10.16
N PRO A 98 16.96 4.10 -9.00
CA PRO A 98 18.25 4.36 -8.33
C PRO A 98 19.01 3.10 -7.92
N ARG A 99 18.33 1.95 -7.86
CA ARG A 99 18.95 0.65 -7.55
C ARG A 99 19.43 -0.07 -8.79
N ASN A 100 18.80 0.23 -9.92
CA ASN A 100 19.16 -0.30 -11.23
C ASN A 100 19.29 0.83 -12.26
N PRO A 101 20.15 1.81 -12.04
CA PRO A 101 20.20 3.02 -12.87
C PRO A 101 20.62 2.72 -14.32
N TYR A 102 21.15 1.54 -14.56
CA TYR A 102 21.62 1.09 -15.88
C TYR A 102 20.64 0.15 -16.60
N GLY A 103 19.43 -0.07 -16.05
CA GLY A 103 18.38 -0.84 -16.69
C GLY A 103 18.71 -2.32 -16.91
N ILE A 104 19.46 -2.92 -16.02
CA ILE A 104 19.80 -4.34 -16.12
C ILE A 104 18.57 -5.15 -15.75
N THR A 105 17.99 -5.83 -16.72
CA THR A 105 16.72 -6.57 -16.53
C THR A 105 16.88 -8.06 -16.27
N SER A 106 18.05 -8.62 -16.56
CA SER A 106 18.35 -10.02 -16.26
C SER A 106 19.82 -10.23 -15.98
N VAL A 107 20.08 -11.10 -15.05
CA VAL A 107 21.40 -11.67 -14.83
C VAL A 107 21.28 -13.14 -15.08
N ASP A 108 22.16 -13.64 -15.90
CA ASP A 108 22.34 -15.07 -15.99
C ASP A 108 22.99 -15.54 -14.69
N GLU A 109 22.20 -16.16 -13.84
CA GLU A 109 22.65 -16.69 -12.55
C GLU A 109 23.79 -17.71 -12.72
N SER A 110 23.89 -18.36 -13.88
CA SER A 110 24.98 -19.28 -14.17
C SER A 110 26.32 -18.58 -14.28
N THR A 111 26.34 -17.28 -14.54
CA THR A 111 27.53 -16.46 -14.60
C THR A 111 27.90 -15.78 -13.28
N ILE A 112 26.99 -15.84 -12.31
CA ILE A 112 27.23 -15.31 -10.96
C ILE A 112 28.11 -16.30 -10.21
N GLY A 113 29.37 -16.02 -10.13
CA GLY A 113 30.34 -16.86 -9.40
C GLY A 113 31.47 -17.44 -10.23
N GLU A 114 31.35 -17.49 -11.54
CA GLU A 114 32.43 -17.92 -12.42
C GLU A 114 33.37 -16.80 -12.83
N SER A 115 32.96 -15.58 -12.65
CA SER A 115 33.76 -14.44 -13.03
C SER A 115 34.57 -13.92 -11.85
N GLN A 116 35.83 -13.68 -12.07
CA GLN A 116 36.76 -13.15 -11.06
C GLN A 116 36.45 -11.70 -10.65
N GLY A 117 35.23 -11.43 -10.30
CA GLY A 117 34.82 -10.13 -9.88
C GLY A 117 33.84 -10.23 -8.73
N VAL A 118 33.69 -9.17 -8.01
CA VAL A 118 32.72 -9.06 -6.96
C VAL A 118 31.35 -9.00 -7.62
N VAL A 119 30.56 -10.00 -7.38
CA VAL A 119 29.19 -10.02 -7.85
C VAL A 119 28.30 -9.72 -6.66
N PHE A 120 27.67 -8.59 -6.69
CA PHE A 120 26.55 -8.33 -5.83
C PHE A 120 25.32 -8.41 -6.73
N GLY A 121 24.67 -9.56 -6.72
CA GLY A 121 23.52 -9.76 -7.55
C GLY A 121 22.25 -9.56 -6.74
N MET A 122 21.39 -8.73 -7.23
CA MET A 122 19.97 -8.92 -7.04
C MET A 122 19.40 -9.10 -8.42
N THR A 123 18.74 -10.18 -8.63
CA THR A 123 18.01 -10.51 -9.84
C THR A 123 16.82 -9.57 -9.99
N ASP A 124 16.38 -9.40 -11.17
CA ASP A 124 15.23 -8.62 -11.61
C ASP A 124 15.26 -7.14 -11.27
N VAL A 125 15.87 -6.74 -10.22
CA VAL A 125 15.68 -5.46 -9.64
C VAL A 125 16.81 -4.93 -8.91
N GLY A 126 17.84 -5.57 -8.93
CA GLY A 126 18.76 -5.15 -7.99
C GLY A 126 20.07 -4.79 -8.50
N MET A 127 20.88 -4.45 -7.64
CA MET A 127 22.27 -4.22 -7.86
C MET A 127 22.92 -5.43 -8.43
N ILE A 128 23.36 -5.33 -9.64
CA ILE A 128 24.23 -6.29 -10.21
C ILE A 128 25.55 -5.64 -10.45
N TYR A 129 26.51 -6.09 -9.72
CA TYR A 129 27.87 -5.85 -10.09
C TYR A 129 28.26 -6.94 -11.07
N ARG A 130 28.60 -6.51 -12.23
CA ARG A 130 29.24 -7.43 -13.16
C ARG A 130 30.67 -7.62 -12.80
N SER A 131 31.18 -8.76 -13.18
CA SER A 131 32.59 -9.08 -13.09
C SER A 131 33.47 -8.07 -13.82
N LEU A 132 34.66 -7.93 -13.31
CA LEU A 132 35.73 -7.24 -13.98
C LEU A 132 35.88 -7.74 -15.42
N GLY A 133 35.81 -6.83 -16.38
CA GLY A 133 35.92 -7.13 -17.82
C GLY A 133 34.60 -7.28 -18.54
N SER A 134 33.48 -7.28 -17.87
CA SER A 134 32.20 -7.20 -18.54
C SER A 134 31.80 -5.76 -18.82
N THR A 135 30.99 -5.63 -19.82
CA THR A 135 30.53 -4.41 -20.42
C THR A 135 30.18 -3.24 -19.48
N CYS A 136 30.12 -2.11 -20.04
CA CYS A 136 29.94 -0.81 -19.47
C CYS A 136 28.67 -0.52 -18.63
N ASN A 137 28.18 -1.47 -17.90
CA ASN A 137 26.97 -1.30 -17.11
C ASN A 137 27.23 -1.11 -15.62
N GLN A 138 28.46 -0.77 -15.24
CA GLN A 138 28.82 -0.68 -13.83
C GLN A 138 29.24 0.72 -13.43
N PRO A 139 28.75 1.22 -12.30
CA PRO A 139 29.17 2.51 -11.78
C PRO A 139 30.66 2.58 -11.45
N PHE A 140 31.28 1.43 -11.19
CA PHE A 140 32.70 1.37 -10.78
C PHE A 140 33.67 0.97 -11.86
N ASN A 141 33.23 0.78 -13.08
CA ASN A 141 34.13 0.44 -14.17
C ASN A 141 35.17 1.52 -14.44
N ALA A 142 34.91 2.75 -14.09
CA ALA A 142 35.90 3.83 -14.17
C ALA A 142 37.12 3.61 -13.26
N LEU A 143 37.02 2.72 -12.27
CA LEU A 143 38.13 2.38 -11.37
C LEU A 143 38.91 1.14 -11.79
N VAL A 144 38.33 0.31 -12.63
CA VAL A 144 38.85 -1.06 -12.89
C VAL A 144 38.99 -1.42 -14.37
N GLY A 145 38.47 -0.63 -15.29
CA GLY A 145 38.44 -0.93 -16.72
C GLY A 145 38.38 0.31 -17.60
N PRO A 146 38.41 0.13 -18.93
CA PRO A 146 38.27 1.25 -19.85
C PRO A 146 36.99 1.98 -19.65
N ALA A 147 37.02 3.31 -19.73
CA ALA A 147 35.86 4.18 -19.57
C ALA A 147 34.70 3.74 -20.46
N CYS A 148 33.54 3.61 -19.86
CA CYS A 148 32.32 3.27 -20.57
C CYS A 148 31.85 4.45 -21.43
N PRO A 149 31.63 4.26 -22.72
CA PRO A 149 31.20 5.35 -23.59
C PRO A 149 29.79 5.85 -23.32
N ASN A 150 28.97 5.10 -22.59
CA ASN A 150 27.61 5.46 -22.22
C ASN A 150 27.40 5.25 -20.72
N THR A 151 27.64 6.27 -19.95
CA THR A 151 27.44 6.29 -18.50
C THR A 151 26.11 6.94 -18.09
N GLY A 152 25.19 7.13 -19.03
CA GLY A 152 23.87 7.68 -18.74
C GLY A 152 22.98 6.68 -17.99
N PHE A 153 22.17 7.18 -17.10
CA PHE A 153 21.11 6.39 -16.48
C PHE A 153 20.07 5.97 -17.54
N VAL A 154 19.57 4.77 -17.42
CA VAL A 154 18.49 4.28 -18.28
C VAL A 154 17.16 4.77 -17.71
N ILE A 155 16.55 5.70 -18.42
CA ILE A 155 15.21 6.18 -18.10
C ILE A 155 14.22 5.10 -18.49
N GLN A 156 13.34 4.76 -17.57
CA GLN A 156 12.26 3.80 -17.74
C GLN A 156 10.95 4.57 -17.82
N ASP A 157 10.09 4.17 -18.73
CA ASP A 157 8.69 4.60 -18.72
C ASP A 157 7.95 3.83 -17.62
N LEU A 158 7.42 4.57 -16.67
CA LEU A 158 6.68 4.04 -15.53
C LEU A 158 5.16 4.22 -15.70
N SER A 159 4.71 4.63 -16.88
CA SER A 159 3.28 4.72 -17.19
C SER A 159 2.59 3.37 -17.00
N GLY A 160 1.40 3.39 -16.41
CA GLY A 160 0.66 2.17 -16.06
C GLY A 160 1.16 1.44 -14.81
N ARG A 161 2.21 1.93 -14.13
CA ARG A 161 2.65 1.39 -12.85
C ARG A 161 1.70 1.81 -11.73
N LYS A 162 1.50 0.90 -10.76
CA LYS A 162 0.66 1.16 -9.59
C LYS A 162 1.30 2.17 -8.64
N LEU A 163 0.46 2.92 -7.96
CA LEU A 163 0.91 3.80 -6.89
C LEU A 163 1.44 3.00 -5.68
N PRO A 164 2.52 3.46 -5.06
CA PRO A 164 3.03 2.85 -3.84
C PRO A 164 2.00 2.86 -2.71
N GLY A 165 1.93 1.75 -1.99
CA GLY A 165 1.09 1.63 -0.81
C GLY A 165 -0.42 1.54 -1.07
N VAL A 166 -0.86 1.42 -2.33
CA VAL A 166 -2.27 1.33 -2.71
C VAL A 166 -2.58 -0.10 -3.13
N PRO A 167 -3.25 -0.90 -2.29
CA PRO A 167 -3.71 -2.24 -2.65
C PRO A 167 -4.93 -2.16 -3.57
N ASP A 168 -5.10 -3.16 -4.44
CA ASP A 168 -6.28 -3.26 -5.30
C ASP A 168 -7.55 -3.60 -4.51
N ILE A 169 -7.40 -4.27 -3.37
CA ILE A 169 -8.51 -4.63 -2.50
C ILE A 169 -8.14 -4.41 -1.03
N SER A 170 -9.06 -3.82 -0.28
CA SER A 170 -8.94 -3.73 1.17
C SER A 170 -10.33 -3.75 1.80
N PHE A 171 -10.47 -4.38 2.95
CA PHE A 171 -11.73 -4.32 3.69
C PHE A 171 -11.52 -4.53 5.19
N SER A 172 -12.49 -4.08 5.97
CA SER A 172 -12.63 -4.42 7.37
C SER A 172 -14.05 -4.88 7.68
N LEU A 173 -14.15 -5.86 8.56
CA LEU A 173 -15.39 -6.40 9.07
C LEU A 173 -15.35 -6.34 10.60
N GLY A 174 -16.27 -5.59 11.20
CA GLY A 174 -16.37 -5.47 12.65
C GLY A 174 -17.68 -6.07 13.16
N GLY A 175 -17.63 -6.71 14.31
CA GLY A 175 -18.78 -7.21 15.01
C GLY A 175 -18.71 -6.81 16.49
N GLU A 176 -19.80 -6.25 17.02
CA GLU A 176 -19.92 -5.80 18.39
C GLU A 176 -21.18 -6.38 19.00
N VAL A 177 -21.08 -6.92 20.22
CA VAL A 177 -22.18 -7.55 20.92
C VAL A 177 -22.15 -7.16 22.40
N ASP A 178 -23.30 -6.73 22.92
CA ASP A 178 -23.52 -6.53 24.34
C ASP A 178 -23.66 -7.89 25.02
N VAL A 179 -22.60 -8.37 25.65
CA VAL A 179 -22.54 -9.67 26.33
C VAL A 179 -23.31 -9.63 27.65
N MET A 180 -23.30 -8.49 28.32
CA MET A 180 -24.02 -8.24 29.53
C MET A 180 -24.61 -6.82 29.51
N ASN A 181 -25.89 -6.69 29.81
CA ASN A 181 -26.55 -5.39 29.94
C ASN A 181 -27.61 -5.50 31.04
N ASN A 182 -27.21 -5.16 32.27
CA ASN A 182 -28.10 -5.28 33.45
C ASN A 182 -27.67 -4.28 34.54
N ASP A 183 -28.28 -4.41 35.73
CA ASP A 183 -28.01 -3.52 36.86
C ASP A 183 -26.55 -3.52 37.36
N ASN A 184 -25.74 -4.48 36.94
CA ASN A 184 -24.30 -4.52 37.25
C ASN A 184 -23.44 -3.79 36.23
N GLY A 185 -24.03 -3.29 35.15
CA GLY A 185 -23.33 -2.56 34.08
C GLY A 185 -23.51 -3.18 32.71
N LEU A 186 -22.76 -2.63 31.77
CA LEU A 186 -22.73 -3.05 30.39
C LEU A 186 -21.35 -3.66 30.11
N ILE A 187 -21.32 -4.85 29.50
CA ILE A 187 -20.11 -5.42 28.90
C ILE A 187 -20.36 -5.59 27.42
N THR A 188 -19.54 -4.95 26.62
CA THR A 188 -19.55 -5.02 25.17
C THR A 188 -18.30 -5.71 24.69
N ALA A 189 -18.42 -6.71 23.83
CA ALA A 189 -17.29 -7.37 23.17
C ALA A 189 -17.30 -7.02 21.67
N ARG A 190 -16.15 -6.67 21.14
CA ARG A 190 -15.94 -6.32 19.74
C ARG A 190 -14.81 -7.16 19.14
N LEU A 191 -15.02 -7.61 17.91
CA LEU A 191 -14.03 -8.24 17.06
C LEU A 191 -13.95 -7.46 15.74
N ASP A 192 -12.76 -7.09 15.32
CA ASP A 192 -12.47 -6.52 14.01
C ASP A 192 -11.53 -7.43 13.24
N TYR A 193 -11.89 -7.74 12.01
CA TYR A 193 -11.05 -8.41 11.02
C TYR A 193 -10.69 -7.42 9.93
N ILE A 194 -9.40 -7.26 9.65
CA ILE A 194 -8.87 -6.35 8.67
C ILE A 194 -8.10 -7.17 7.62
N TYR A 195 -8.41 -6.93 6.35
CA TYR A 195 -7.69 -7.47 5.20
C TYR A 195 -7.14 -6.36 4.33
N ARG A 196 -5.92 -6.53 3.91
CA ARG A 196 -5.28 -5.66 2.94
C ARG A 196 -4.60 -6.51 1.87
N GLY A 197 -4.94 -6.28 0.60
CA GLY A 197 -4.33 -6.91 -0.55
C GLY A 197 -2.88 -6.48 -0.75
N ASP A 198 -2.21 -7.14 -1.66
CA ASP A 198 -0.85 -6.86 -2.04
C ASP A 198 -0.68 -5.43 -2.59
N PHE A 199 0.48 -4.85 -2.35
CA PHE A 199 0.81 -3.52 -2.85
C PHE A 199 2.32 -3.35 -3.03
N TYR A 200 2.71 -2.44 -3.90
CA TYR A 200 4.11 -2.11 -4.11
C TYR A 200 4.59 -1.01 -3.16
N LEU A 201 5.85 -1.09 -2.78
CA LEU A 201 6.50 -0.10 -1.90
C LEU A 201 7.02 1.12 -2.65
N THR A 202 7.29 0.99 -3.95
CA THR A 202 7.79 2.08 -4.79
C THR A 202 7.06 2.13 -6.14
N VAL A 203 7.24 3.24 -6.86
CA VAL A 203 6.68 3.45 -8.21
C VAL A 203 7.28 2.51 -9.27
N PHE A 204 8.39 1.85 -8.98
CA PHE A 204 9.03 0.95 -9.93
C PHE A 204 8.35 -0.40 -10.03
N ASN A 205 7.47 -0.74 -9.09
CA ASN A 205 6.68 -1.96 -9.03
C ASN A 205 7.49 -3.24 -9.30
N ASN A 206 8.63 -3.32 -8.72
CA ASN A 206 9.47 -4.50 -8.86
C ASN A 206 9.02 -5.63 -7.94
N SER A 207 9.28 -6.89 -8.32
CA SER A 207 8.83 -8.05 -7.56
C SER A 207 9.28 -8.07 -6.09
N HIS A 208 10.46 -7.52 -5.80
CA HIS A 208 10.98 -7.44 -4.43
C HIS A 208 10.36 -6.32 -3.59
N GLU A 209 9.57 -5.48 -4.20
CA GLU A 209 8.87 -4.37 -3.57
C GLU A 209 7.41 -4.67 -3.35
N LEU A 210 6.98 -5.84 -3.80
CA LEU A 210 5.66 -6.34 -3.55
C LEU A 210 5.56 -6.79 -2.09
N VAL A 211 4.68 -6.17 -1.36
CA VAL A 211 4.23 -6.66 -0.06
C VAL A 211 3.05 -7.56 -0.30
N ASP A 212 3.16 -8.81 0.11
CA ASP A 212 2.07 -9.77 0.00
C ASP A 212 0.85 -9.30 0.80
N GLU A 213 -0.31 -9.80 0.42
CA GLU A 213 -1.54 -9.56 1.17
C GLU A 213 -1.41 -10.04 2.61
N PHE A 214 -2.08 -9.34 3.49
CA PHE A 214 -2.14 -9.70 4.89
C PHE A 214 -3.49 -9.41 5.51
N ASP A 215 -3.78 -10.12 6.57
CA ASP A 215 -4.95 -9.91 7.42
C ASP A 215 -4.57 -9.98 8.89
N PHE A 216 -5.35 -9.38 9.75
CA PHE A 216 -5.20 -9.49 11.20
C PHE A 216 -6.51 -9.20 11.91
N MET A 217 -6.57 -9.63 13.16
CA MET A 217 -7.75 -9.44 14.01
C MET A 217 -7.42 -8.66 15.28
N ASN A 218 -8.38 -7.82 15.68
CA ASN A 218 -8.36 -7.10 16.95
C ASN A 218 -9.56 -7.51 17.78
N VAL A 219 -9.37 -7.56 19.10
CA VAL A 219 -10.44 -7.83 20.09
C VAL A 219 -10.45 -6.74 21.13
N ASP A 220 -11.64 -6.25 21.42
CA ASP A 220 -11.87 -5.25 22.47
C ASP A 220 -13.00 -5.73 23.39
N ILE A 221 -12.85 -5.52 24.69
CA ILE A 221 -13.88 -5.78 25.70
C ILE A 221 -13.99 -4.52 26.56
N THR A 222 -15.13 -3.88 26.51
CA THR A 222 -15.42 -2.69 27.30
C THR A 222 -16.41 -3.03 28.39
N TYR A 223 -16.11 -2.61 29.62
CA TYR A 223 -17.04 -2.60 30.73
C TYR A 223 -17.39 -1.17 31.08
N GLU A 224 -18.70 -0.88 31.20
CA GLU A 224 -19.20 0.38 31.72
C GLU A 224 -20.06 0.16 32.95
N SER A 225 -19.77 0.92 34.03
CA SER A 225 -20.54 0.84 35.29
C SER A 225 -21.93 1.41 35.12
N PRO A 226 -22.93 0.96 35.94
CA PRO A 226 -24.31 1.42 35.83
C PRO A 226 -24.53 2.92 36.05
N ASP A 227 -23.65 3.54 36.82
CA ASP A 227 -23.67 4.97 37.11
C ASP A 227 -22.81 5.81 36.11
N GLY A 228 -22.22 5.18 35.10
CA GLY A 228 -21.39 5.83 34.07
C GLY A 228 -20.09 6.42 34.59
N LYS A 229 -19.69 6.13 35.84
CA LYS A 229 -18.49 6.71 36.42
C LYS A 229 -17.20 5.94 36.09
N TRP A 230 -17.35 4.66 35.72
CA TRP A 230 -16.21 3.78 35.42
C TRP A 230 -16.41 3.18 34.04
N MET A 231 -15.35 3.29 33.23
CA MET A 231 -15.20 2.57 31.97
C MET A 231 -13.83 1.89 32.01
N VAL A 232 -13.81 0.61 31.68
CA VAL A 232 -12.58 -0.19 31.61
C VAL A 232 -12.54 -0.87 30.26
N ASP A 233 -11.48 -0.63 29.50
CA ASP A 233 -11.22 -1.23 28.21
C ASP A 233 -10.06 -2.20 28.29
N LEU A 234 -10.30 -3.40 27.80
CA LEU A 234 -9.29 -4.42 27.58
C LEU A 234 -9.23 -4.70 26.09
N TYR A 235 -8.08 -4.51 25.48
CA TYR A 235 -7.92 -4.73 24.04
C TYR A 235 -6.66 -5.53 23.73
N VAL A 236 -6.72 -6.29 22.65
CA VAL A 236 -5.59 -6.97 22.02
C VAL A 236 -5.64 -6.68 20.54
N HIS A 237 -4.64 -5.99 20.02
CA HIS A 237 -4.49 -5.78 18.59
C HIS A 237 -3.59 -6.83 18.00
N ASN A 238 -3.89 -7.24 16.75
CA ASN A 238 -3.15 -8.28 16.05
C ASN A 238 -3.03 -9.55 16.91
N ILE A 239 -4.18 -10.13 17.28
CA ILE A 239 -4.27 -11.29 18.18
C ILE A 239 -3.50 -12.51 17.69
N GLU A 240 -3.23 -12.58 16.38
CA GLU A 240 -2.48 -13.67 15.76
C GLU A 240 -0.97 -13.43 15.77
N ASP A 241 -0.50 -12.26 16.25
CA ASP A 241 0.91 -11.85 16.29
C ASP A 241 1.62 -11.95 14.93
N LYS A 242 0.91 -11.52 13.86
CA LYS A 242 1.45 -11.54 12.50
C LYS A 242 2.43 -10.40 12.28
N ASP A 243 3.53 -10.69 11.64
CA ASP A 243 4.45 -9.67 11.15
C ASP A 243 3.83 -8.91 9.97
N ILE A 244 3.64 -7.61 10.12
CA ILE A 244 3.03 -6.75 9.10
C ILE A 244 4.06 -5.75 8.59
N ILE A 245 4.37 -5.86 7.30
CA ILE A 245 5.26 -4.89 6.63
C ILE A 245 4.45 -3.66 6.28
N THR A 246 4.76 -2.53 6.89
CA THR A 246 4.08 -1.25 6.64
C THR A 246 4.85 -0.30 5.73
N GLY A 247 6.13 -0.56 5.53
CA GLY A 247 6.97 0.25 4.68
C GLY A 247 8.36 -0.34 4.49
N ALA A 248 9.13 0.25 3.60
CA ALA A 248 10.52 -0.10 3.41
C ALA A 248 11.36 1.13 3.06
N PHE A 249 12.60 1.14 3.52
CA PHE A 249 13.63 2.00 2.97
C PHE A 249 14.34 1.28 1.84
N VAL A 250 14.32 1.89 0.68
CA VAL A 250 15.08 1.42 -0.47
C VAL A 250 16.44 2.12 -0.46
N GLY A 251 17.48 1.38 -0.09
CA GLY A 251 18.84 1.89 -0.13
C GLY A 251 19.34 2.08 -1.55
N SER A 252 20.12 3.13 -1.81
CA SER A 252 20.82 3.26 -3.08
C SER A 252 22.00 2.30 -3.16
N GLN A 253 22.46 2.02 -4.38
CA GLN A 253 23.66 1.23 -4.62
C GLN A 253 24.90 1.74 -3.88
N ALA A 254 25.02 3.05 -3.70
CA ALA A 254 26.16 3.67 -3.00
C ALA A 254 26.27 3.24 -1.53
N ASN A 255 25.19 2.75 -0.93
CA ASN A 255 25.14 2.35 0.47
C ASN A 255 25.04 0.83 0.67
N GLY A 256 25.45 0.05 -0.31
CA GLY A 256 25.46 -1.41 -0.21
C GLY A 256 24.13 -2.06 -0.55
N GLY A 257 23.19 -1.32 -1.09
CA GLY A 257 21.89 -1.73 -1.61
C GLY A 257 21.19 -2.78 -0.77
N GLY A 258 20.09 -2.42 -0.15
CA GLY A 258 19.28 -3.33 0.62
C GLY A 258 17.93 -2.71 0.92
N TYR A 259 16.96 -3.56 1.18
CA TYR A 259 15.70 -3.14 1.76
C TYR A 259 15.81 -3.25 3.28
N ASN A 260 15.43 -2.20 3.98
CA ASN A 260 15.09 -2.31 5.39
C ASN A 260 13.56 -2.26 5.45
N LEU A 261 12.96 -3.39 5.78
CA LEU A 261 11.52 -3.54 5.98
C LEU A 261 11.17 -3.10 7.41
N PHE A 262 10.05 -2.42 7.57
CA PHE A 262 9.49 -2.06 8.89
C PHE A 262 8.04 -2.48 8.98
#